data_099956f0ae7701265735da3c57ae0849
#
_entry.id   099956f0ae7701265735da3c57ae0849
#
_cell.length_a   1.000
_cell.length_b   1.000
_cell.length_c   1.000
_cell.angle_alpha   90.00
_cell.angle_beta   90.00
_cell.angle_gamma   90.00
#
_symmetry.space_group_name_H-M   'P 1'
#
loop_
_entity.id
_entity.type
_entity.pdbx_description
1 polymer ?
#
loop_
_entity_poly.entity_id
_entity_poly.type
_entity_poly.pdbx_seq_one_letter_code
_entity_poly.pdbx_strand_id
1 'polypeptide(L)'
;MGLFTDIQHRTRDDAGCAVWRFSCCNGHPAMRKDGKTVLVRRAIWTDANGEIPDGKIIRMTCETPKCIHPEHMELTTYKRLGKQLGALGMMSGPVRSAKIAETKRKKYAKLTAEAVDEIRTSNETGRAMAAKFQVDEKHISRIRLNKCWKQFSSPFAGLAR
;
A
#
# COMPACT_ATOMS: atom_id res chain seq x y z
N MET A 1 -30.43 -4.53 -23.02
CA MET A 1 -30.34 -4.04 -21.63
C MET A 1 -28.94 -4.37 -21.14
N GLY A 2 -28.27 -3.44 -20.46
CA GLY A 2 -26.92 -3.67 -19.98
C GLY A 2 -26.92 -4.37 -18.63
N LEU A 3 -25.82 -5.05 -18.28
CA LEU A 3 -25.66 -5.77 -17.00
C LEU A 3 -25.94 -4.89 -15.77
N PHE A 4 -25.61 -3.60 -15.82
CA PHE A 4 -25.88 -2.68 -14.73
C PHE A 4 -27.38 -2.58 -14.44
N THR A 5 -28.20 -2.41 -15.46
CA THR A 5 -29.67 -2.35 -15.33
C THR A 5 -30.22 -3.63 -14.70
N ASP A 6 -29.69 -4.80 -15.10
CA ASP A 6 -30.15 -6.09 -14.60
C ASP A 6 -29.85 -6.30 -13.11
N ILE A 7 -28.76 -5.72 -12.60
CA ILE A 7 -28.34 -5.88 -11.20
C ILE A 7 -28.62 -4.64 -10.31
N GLN A 8 -29.21 -3.59 -10.87
CA GLN A 8 -29.49 -2.35 -10.13
C GLN A 8 -30.37 -2.57 -8.88
N HIS A 9 -31.30 -3.53 -8.92
CA HIS A 9 -32.11 -3.92 -7.76
C HIS A 9 -31.27 -4.44 -6.57
N ARG A 10 -29.98 -4.79 -6.80
CA ARG A 10 -29.04 -5.25 -5.78
C ARG A 10 -28.25 -4.10 -5.13
N THR A 11 -28.59 -2.87 -5.48
CA THR A 11 -27.94 -1.67 -4.95
C THR A 11 -28.85 -0.90 -4.01
N ARG A 12 -28.25 0.02 -3.26
CA ARG A 12 -28.93 1.09 -2.55
C ARG A 12 -28.46 2.39 -3.17
N ASP A 13 -29.37 3.28 -3.46
CA ASP A 13 -29.01 4.65 -3.84
C ASP A 13 -28.53 5.42 -2.60
N ASP A 14 -27.40 6.08 -2.74
CA ASP A 14 -26.78 6.87 -1.70
C ASP A 14 -26.10 8.09 -2.37
N ALA A 15 -26.83 9.23 -2.35
CA ALA A 15 -26.37 10.49 -2.96
C ALA A 15 -25.86 10.31 -4.41
N GLY A 16 -26.60 9.61 -5.26
CA GLY A 16 -26.24 9.35 -6.66
C GLY A 16 -25.25 8.20 -6.84
N CYS A 17 -24.87 7.49 -5.77
CA CYS A 17 -24.05 6.30 -5.84
C CYS A 17 -24.90 5.04 -5.77
N ALA A 18 -24.74 4.11 -6.71
CA ALA A 18 -25.31 2.78 -6.65
C ALA A 18 -24.45 1.88 -5.73
N VAL A 19 -24.80 1.80 -4.45
CA VAL A 19 -24.02 1.08 -3.44
C VAL A 19 -24.38 -0.40 -3.42
N TRP A 20 -23.42 -1.27 -3.69
CA TRP A 20 -23.59 -2.73 -3.68
C TRP A 20 -23.90 -3.28 -2.29
N ARG A 21 -24.96 -4.09 -2.17
CA ARG A 21 -25.48 -4.62 -0.88
C ARG A 21 -25.06 -6.04 -0.57
N PHE A 22 -24.43 -6.74 -1.51
CA PHE A 22 -24.10 -8.16 -1.39
C PHE A 22 -22.60 -8.41 -1.16
N SER A 23 -22.16 -9.62 -1.42
CA SER A 23 -20.81 -10.10 -1.14
C SER A 23 -19.73 -9.24 -1.79
N CYS A 24 -18.58 -9.19 -1.13
CA CYS A 24 -17.37 -8.55 -1.62
C CYS A 24 -16.20 -9.55 -1.59
N CYS A 25 -15.30 -9.43 -2.54
CA CYS A 25 -14.03 -10.16 -2.55
C CYS A 25 -12.91 -9.13 -2.35
N ASN A 26 -12.12 -9.30 -1.27
CA ASN A 26 -11.05 -8.36 -0.88
C ASN A 26 -11.53 -6.88 -0.83
N GLY A 27 -12.74 -6.63 -0.31
CA GLY A 27 -13.32 -5.30 -0.21
C GLY A 27 -13.94 -4.76 -1.51
N HIS A 28 -13.87 -5.50 -2.62
CA HIS A 28 -14.48 -5.11 -3.89
C HIS A 28 -15.82 -5.84 -4.11
N PRO A 29 -16.87 -5.15 -4.61
CA PRO A 29 -18.12 -5.77 -5.02
C PRO A 29 -17.90 -6.98 -5.91
N ALA A 30 -18.48 -8.12 -5.51
CA ALA A 30 -18.33 -9.38 -6.23
C ALA A 30 -19.68 -10.11 -6.35
N MET A 31 -19.84 -10.88 -7.43
CA MET A 31 -20.99 -11.74 -7.67
C MET A 31 -20.54 -13.08 -8.26
N ARG A 32 -21.41 -14.09 -8.16
CA ARG A 32 -21.21 -15.32 -8.93
C ARG A 32 -21.88 -15.20 -10.31
N LYS A 33 -21.13 -15.51 -11.37
CA LYS A 33 -21.61 -15.62 -12.72
C LYS A 33 -20.99 -16.89 -13.32
N ASP A 34 -21.79 -17.76 -13.89
CA ASP A 34 -21.39 -19.02 -14.52
C ASP A 34 -20.45 -19.87 -13.63
N GLY A 35 -20.83 -19.99 -12.33
CA GLY A 35 -20.05 -20.75 -11.34
C GLY A 35 -18.75 -20.08 -10.85
N LYS A 36 -18.34 -18.93 -11.42
CA LYS A 36 -17.12 -18.21 -11.07
C LYS A 36 -17.41 -16.94 -10.30
N THR A 37 -16.49 -16.53 -9.42
CA THR A 37 -16.56 -15.24 -8.75
C THR A 37 -16.03 -14.14 -9.67
N VAL A 38 -16.87 -13.16 -9.97
CA VAL A 38 -16.56 -12.04 -10.86
C VAL A 38 -16.67 -10.73 -10.10
N LEU A 39 -15.73 -9.81 -10.32
CA LEU A 39 -15.80 -8.46 -9.77
C LEU A 39 -16.85 -7.64 -10.53
N VAL A 40 -17.86 -7.16 -9.80
CA VAL A 40 -19.04 -6.49 -10.38
C VAL A 40 -18.65 -5.29 -11.24
N ARG A 41 -17.74 -4.44 -10.79
CA ARG A 41 -17.26 -3.27 -11.54
C ARG A 41 -16.63 -3.65 -12.88
N ARG A 42 -15.83 -4.72 -12.90
CA ARG A 42 -15.23 -5.19 -14.15
C ARG A 42 -16.27 -5.73 -15.11
N ALA A 43 -17.24 -6.49 -14.59
CA ALA A 43 -18.32 -7.04 -15.41
C ALA A 43 -19.18 -5.94 -16.05
N ILE A 44 -19.58 -4.92 -15.26
CA ILE A 44 -20.34 -3.76 -15.76
C ILE A 44 -19.55 -3.00 -16.81
N TRP A 45 -18.26 -2.73 -16.54
CA TRP A 45 -17.40 -2.03 -17.49
C TRP A 45 -17.28 -2.77 -18.81
N THR A 46 -16.99 -4.08 -18.74
CA THR A 46 -16.81 -4.90 -19.94
C THR A 46 -18.10 -5.01 -20.76
N ASP A 47 -19.23 -5.09 -20.08
CA ASP A 47 -20.54 -5.13 -20.74
C ASP A 47 -20.85 -3.83 -21.53
N ALA A 48 -20.44 -2.68 -20.98
CA ALA A 48 -20.72 -1.38 -21.58
C ALA A 48 -19.65 -0.93 -22.60
N ASN A 49 -18.39 -1.27 -22.38
CA ASN A 49 -17.24 -0.70 -23.10
C ASN A 49 -16.35 -1.75 -23.80
N GLY A 50 -16.66 -3.04 -23.66
CA GLY A 50 -15.79 -4.11 -24.16
C GLY A 50 -14.65 -4.48 -23.20
N GLU A 51 -13.70 -5.27 -23.68
CA GLU A 51 -12.61 -5.78 -22.84
C GLU A 51 -11.73 -4.68 -22.25
N ILE A 52 -11.32 -4.90 -21.00
CA ILE A 52 -10.40 -3.99 -20.31
C ILE A 52 -8.99 -4.26 -20.82
N PRO A 53 -8.32 -3.28 -21.45
CA PRO A 53 -6.97 -3.46 -21.97
C PRO A 53 -5.96 -3.87 -20.89
N ASP A 54 -4.93 -4.62 -21.29
CA ASP A 54 -3.87 -5.04 -20.38
C ASP A 54 -3.21 -3.87 -19.66
N GLY A 55 -2.91 -4.07 -18.38
CA GLY A 55 -2.32 -3.03 -17.51
C GLY A 55 -3.26 -1.90 -17.10
N LYS A 56 -4.53 -1.94 -17.55
CA LYS A 56 -5.56 -1.00 -17.09
C LYS A 56 -6.36 -1.57 -15.93
N ILE A 57 -6.82 -0.65 -15.09
CA ILE A 57 -7.67 -0.94 -13.93
C ILE A 57 -8.85 0.01 -13.91
N ILE A 58 -9.96 -0.43 -13.31
CA ILE A 58 -11.11 0.43 -13.06
C ILE A 58 -10.95 1.08 -11.70
N ARG A 59 -11.03 2.40 -11.67
CA ARG A 59 -11.08 3.23 -10.47
C ARG A 59 -12.45 3.86 -10.34
N MET A 60 -12.92 4.06 -9.11
CA MET A 60 -14.08 4.89 -8.84
C MET A 60 -13.66 6.35 -8.65
N THR A 61 -14.40 7.26 -9.22
CA THR A 61 -14.21 8.72 -9.06
C THR A 61 -14.83 9.23 -7.77
N CYS A 62 -15.87 8.52 -7.26
CA CYS A 62 -16.51 8.82 -5.98
C CYS A 62 -15.76 8.18 -4.80
N GLU A 63 -16.02 8.68 -3.60
CA GLU A 63 -15.41 8.17 -2.34
C GLU A 63 -16.14 6.97 -1.75
N THR A 64 -17.29 6.58 -2.32
CA THR A 64 -18.13 5.49 -1.81
C THR A 64 -17.51 4.12 -2.12
N PRO A 65 -17.06 3.35 -1.10
CA PRO A 65 -16.22 2.16 -1.32
C PRO A 65 -16.89 1.06 -2.14
N LYS A 66 -18.20 0.91 -2.02
CA LYS A 66 -18.98 -0.15 -2.68
C LYS A 66 -19.82 0.36 -3.85
N CYS A 67 -19.59 1.58 -4.34
CA CYS A 67 -20.28 2.11 -5.49
C CYS A 67 -19.98 1.27 -6.73
N ILE A 68 -21.02 0.98 -7.53
CA ILE A 68 -20.93 0.27 -8.82
C ILE A 68 -21.57 1.08 -9.97
N HIS A 69 -21.82 2.38 -9.77
CA HIS A 69 -22.44 3.24 -10.79
C HIS A 69 -21.49 3.40 -11.98
N PRO A 70 -21.93 3.15 -13.23
CA PRO A 70 -21.06 3.19 -14.42
C PRO A 70 -20.39 4.54 -14.62
N GLU A 71 -21.11 5.64 -14.42
CA GLU A 71 -20.58 7.01 -14.61
C GLU A 71 -19.48 7.37 -13.59
N HIS A 72 -19.41 6.66 -12.47
CA HIS A 72 -18.35 6.83 -11.48
C HIS A 72 -17.13 5.95 -11.75
N MET A 73 -17.09 5.21 -12.87
CA MET A 73 -15.99 4.35 -13.25
C MET A 73 -15.03 5.05 -14.20
N GLU A 74 -13.76 5.05 -13.90
CA GLU A 74 -12.68 5.56 -14.76
C GLU A 74 -11.66 4.47 -15.06
N LEU A 75 -11.26 4.34 -16.32
CA LEU A 75 -10.19 3.47 -16.72
C LEU A 75 -8.84 4.16 -16.51
N THR A 76 -7.98 3.56 -15.70
CA THR A 76 -6.68 4.16 -15.35
C THR A 76 -5.58 3.09 -15.32
N THR A 77 -4.36 3.48 -14.95
CA THR A 77 -3.24 2.56 -14.74
C THR A 77 -2.77 2.61 -13.28
N TYR A 78 -2.15 1.55 -12.79
CA TYR A 78 -1.50 1.54 -11.47
C TYR A 78 -0.50 2.69 -11.31
N LYS A 79 0.24 3.02 -12.36
CA LYS A 79 1.21 4.12 -12.35
C LYS A 79 0.55 5.49 -12.13
N ARG A 80 -0.57 5.76 -12.85
CA ARG A 80 -1.33 7.02 -12.71
C ARG A 80 -1.98 7.10 -11.32
N LEU A 81 -2.63 6.02 -10.89
CA LEU A 81 -3.23 5.93 -9.56
C LEU A 81 -2.19 6.14 -8.45
N GLY A 82 -1.02 5.48 -8.55
CA GLY A 82 0.06 5.65 -7.58
C GLY A 82 0.57 7.08 -7.49
N LYS A 83 0.70 7.80 -8.64
CA LYS A 83 1.06 9.22 -8.64
C LYS A 83 0.01 10.08 -7.93
N GLN A 84 -1.27 9.86 -8.20
CA GLN A 84 -2.37 10.60 -7.58
C GLN A 84 -2.42 10.37 -6.07
N LEU A 85 -2.36 9.11 -5.62
CA LEU A 85 -2.33 8.77 -4.19
C LEU A 85 -1.07 9.32 -3.49
N GLY A 86 0.05 9.36 -4.19
CA GLY A 86 1.29 9.97 -3.70
C GLY A 86 1.16 11.48 -3.51
N ALA A 87 0.55 12.19 -4.47
CA ALA A 87 0.28 13.63 -4.39
C ALA A 87 -0.65 13.98 -3.21
N LEU A 88 -1.61 13.10 -2.91
CA LEU A 88 -2.50 13.22 -1.74
C LEU A 88 -1.85 12.80 -0.41
N GLY A 89 -0.55 12.42 -0.40
CA GLY A 89 0.14 11.96 0.80
C GLY A 89 -0.29 10.59 1.31
N MET A 90 -1.25 9.92 0.67
CA MET A 90 -1.80 8.63 1.11
C MET A 90 -0.78 7.48 1.03
N MET A 91 0.29 7.65 0.25
CA MET A 91 1.36 6.66 0.06
C MET A 91 2.54 6.91 1.01
N SER A 92 2.52 7.97 1.81
CA SER A 92 3.54 8.32 2.78
C SER A 92 3.02 8.14 4.20
N GLY A 93 3.86 7.63 5.10
CA GLY A 93 3.54 7.49 6.50
C GLY A 93 4.65 6.76 7.26
N PRO A 94 4.85 7.06 8.55
CA PRO A 94 5.94 6.49 9.35
C PRO A 94 5.87 4.97 9.42
N VAL A 95 4.68 4.39 9.59
CA VAL A 95 4.48 2.94 9.65
C VAL A 95 4.85 2.26 8.33
N ARG A 96 4.42 2.82 7.19
CA ARG A 96 4.77 2.29 5.87
C ARG A 96 6.27 2.39 5.62
N SER A 97 6.88 3.53 5.92
CA SER A 97 8.32 3.74 5.77
C SER A 97 9.12 2.77 6.64
N ALA A 98 8.68 2.51 7.86
CA ALA A 98 9.29 1.54 8.76
C ALA A 98 9.21 0.11 8.20
N LYS A 99 8.04 -0.34 7.71
CA LYS A 99 7.89 -1.66 7.09
C LYS A 99 8.75 -1.85 5.84
N ILE A 100 8.84 -0.81 4.99
CA ILE A 100 9.71 -0.84 3.81
C ILE A 100 11.18 -0.93 4.24
N ALA A 101 11.59 -0.12 5.23
CA ALA A 101 12.96 -0.15 5.76
C ALA A 101 13.30 -1.52 6.36
N GLU A 102 12.39 -2.13 7.12
CA GLU A 102 12.57 -3.46 7.69
C GLU A 102 12.74 -4.54 6.61
N THR A 103 11.87 -4.54 5.59
CA THR A 103 11.97 -5.48 4.47
C THR A 103 13.29 -5.33 3.72
N LYS A 104 13.74 -4.08 3.48
CA LYS A 104 15.03 -3.81 2.84
C LYS A 104 16.20 -4.26 3.72
N ARG A 105 16.13 -4.06 5.03
CA ARG A 105 17.16 -4.53 5.97
C ARG A 105 17.29 -6.05 5.92
N LYS A 106 16.18 -6.78 6.05
CA LYS A 106 16.18 -8.25 5.99
C LYS A 106 16.78 -8.79 4.70
N LYS A 107 16.62 -8.09 3.57
CA LYS A 107 17.06 -8.58 2.27
C LYS A 107 18.45 -8.11 1.85
N TYR A 108 18.86 -6.91 2.22
CA TYR A 108 20.04 -6.24 1.64
C TYR A 108 21.02 -5.67 2.66
N ALA A 109 20.72 -5.67 3.97
CA ALA A 109 21.62 -5.09 4.94
C ALA A 109 22.82 -6.02 5.20
N LYS A 110 24.02 -5.43 5.25
CA LYS A 110 25.23 -6.13 5.68
C LYS A 110 25.27 -6.36 7.19
N LEU A 111 24.58 -5.51 7.96
CA LEU A 111 24.53 -5.56 9.41
C LEU A 111 23.24 -6.25 9.85
N THR A 112 23.33 -7.05 10.90
CA THR A 112 22.18 -7.61 11.63
C THR A 112 21.72 -6.66 12.73
N ALA A 113 20.58 -6.95 13.37
CA ALA A 113 20.09 -6.15 14.49
C ALA A 113 21.04 -6.25 15.69
N GLU A 114 21.56 -7.43 15.95
CA GLU A 114 22.53 -7.72 17.04
C GLU A 114 23.84 -6.95 16.83
N ALA A 115 24.36 -6.92 15.60
CA ALA A 115 25.54 -6.14 15.25
C ALA A 115 25.32 -4.62 15.47
N VAL A 116 24.11 -4.13 15.19
CA VAL A 116 23.75 -2.72 15.41
C VAL A 116 23.67 -2.41 16.91
N ASP A 117 23.13 -3.32 17.71
CA ASP A 117 23.06 -3.14 19.17
C ASP A 117 24.48 -3.20 19.79
N GLU A 118 25.35 -4.08 19.30
CA GLU A 118 26.77 -4.10 19.69
C GLU A 118 27.46 -2.77 19.34
N ILE A 119 27.27 -2.22 18.12
CA ILE A 119 27.82 -0.93 17.73
C ILE A 119 27.37 0.20 18.66
N ARG A 120 26.16 0.16 19.16
CA ARG A 120 25.62 1.20 20.05
C ARG A 120 26.12 1.11 21.48
N THR A 121 26.33 -0.10 21.99
CA THR A 121 26.72 -0.36 23.37
C THR A 121 28.23 -0.41 23.57
N SER A 122 28.99 -0.67 22.50
CA SER A 122 30.45 -0.76 22.54
C SER A 122 31.11 0.60 22.74
N ASN A 123 32.13 0.62 23.60
CA ASN A 123 33.03 1.76 23.82
C ASN A 123 34.22 1.78 22.82
N GLU A 124 34.30 0.82 21.89
CA GLU A 124 35.34 0.79 20.89
C GLU A 124 35.27 1.99 19.93
N THR A 125 36.41 2.32 19.31
CA THR A 125 36.48 3.43 18.34
C THR A 125 35.63 3.11 17.11
N GLY A 126 35.09 4.15 16.48
CA GLY A 126 34.32 3.99 15.23
C GLY A 126 35.12 3.25 14.14
N ARG A 127 36.43 3.48 14.10
CA ARG A 127 37.35 2.83 13.15
C ARG A 127 37.52 1.35 13.39
N ALA A 128 37.63 0.92 14.68
CA ALA A 128 37.72 -0.49 15.05
C ALA A 128 36.42 -1.24 14.69
N MET A 129 35.28 -0.66 15.03
CA MET A 129 33.96 -1.23 14.68
C MET A 129 33.72 -1.27 13.16
N ALA A 130 34.17 -0.25 12.43
CA ALA A 130 34.09 -0.22 10.98
C ALA A 130 34.89 -1.37 10.33
N ALA A 131 36.09 -1.63 10.84
CA ALA A 131 36.94 -2.75 10.40
C ALA A 131 36.27 -4.11 10.76
N LYS A 132 35.78 -4.27 11.99
CA LYS A 132 35.13 -5.49 12.47
C LYS A 132 33.92 -5.90 11.61
N PHE A 133 33.05 -4.95 11.28
CA PHE A 133 31.82 -5.20 10.52
C PHE A 133 31.94 -4.93 9.01
N GLN A 134 33.13 -4.59 8.52
CA GLN A 134 33.41 -4.28 7.10
C GLN A 134 32.45 -3.23 6.53
N VAL A 135 32.21 -2.15 7.28
CA VAL A 135 31.37 -1.01 6.91
C VAL A 135 32.15 0.30 7.05
N ASP A 136 31.64 1.35 6.42
CA ASP A 136 32.23 2.68 6.52
C ASP A 136 32.12 3.26 7.93
N GLU A 137 33.15 3.96 8.40
CA GLU A 137 33.18 4.60 9.73
C GLU A 137 32.07 5.65 9.90
N LYS A 138 31.74 6.37 8.83
CA LYS A 138 30.60 7.31 8.83
C LYS A 138 29.29 6.57 9.07
N HIS A 139 29.17 5.32 8.62
CA HIS A 139 27.99 4.50 8.87
C HIS A 139 27.88 4.13 10.36
N ILE A 140 29.00 3.75 11.01
CA ILE A 140 29.05 3.51 12.47
C ILE A 140 28.60 4.75 13.23
N SER A 141 29.16 5.92 12.90
CA SER A 141 28.76 7.19 13.52
C SER A 141 27.26 7.48 13.38
N ARG A 142 26.70 7.25 12.19
CA ARG A 142 25.25 7.44 11.95
C ARG A 142 24.38 6.47 12.76
N ILE A 143 24.84 5.23 13.00
CA ILE A 143 24.16 4.25 13.85
C ILE A 143 24.15 4.73 15.30
N ARG A 144 25.32 5.13 15.83
CA ARG A 144 25.45 5.64 17.21
C ARG A 144 24.63 6.90 17.46
N LEU A 145 24.54 7.80 16.47
CA LEU A 145 23.72 9.01 16.52
C LEU A 145 22.22 8.74 16.21
N ASN A 146 21.82 7.49 16.11
CA ASN A 146 20.45 7.09 15.78
C ASN A 146 19.88 7.71 14.48
N LYS A 147 20.76 8.13 13.57
CA LYS A 147 20.37 8.70 12.25
C LYS A 147 19.98 7.62 11.25
N CYS A 148 20.46 6.39 11.41
CA CYS A 148 20.03 5.21 10.66
C CYS A 148 19.75 4.05 11.64
N TRP A 149 19.13 2.98 11.14
CA TRP A 149 18.68 1.87 11.98
C TRP A 149 17.77 2.31 13.14
N LYS A 150 16.96 3.33 12.93
CA LYS A 150 16.01 3.80 13.94
C LYS A 150 15.18 2.64 14.44
N GLN A 151 15.16 2.43 15.75
CA GLN A 151 14.29 1.44 16.39
C GLN A 151 12.93 2.09 16.57
N PHE A 152 11.92 1.54 15.91
CA PHE A 152 10.53 1.91 16.14
C PHE A 152 9.91 0.97 17.19
N SER A 153 10.56 0.84 18.33
CA SER A 153 10.08 0.00 19.43
C SER A 153 8.85 0.58 20.15
N SER A 154 8.56 1.85 19.94
CA SER A 154 7.37 2.54 20.45
C SER A 154 7.05 3.77 19.60
N PRO A 155 5.76 4.08 19.36
CA PRO A 155 5.36 5.37 18.78
C PRO A 155 5.86 6.58 19.57
N PHE A 156 6.21 6.37 20.85
CA PHE A 156 6.66 7.38 21.80
C PHE A 156 8.18 7.39 22.04
N ALA A 157 8.95 6.54 21.38
CA ALA A 157 10.41 6.45 21.56
C ALA A 157 11.18 7.73 21.17
N GLY A 158 10.53 8.73 20.58
CA GLY A 158 11.09 10.03 20.26
C GLY A 158 10.68 11.17 21.22
N LEU A 159 9.83 10.89 22.19
CA LEU A 159 9.31 11.90 23.15
C LEU A 159 10.04 11.90 24.49
N ALA A 160 10.94 10.95 24.72
CA ALA A 160 11.80 10.92 25.88
C ALA A 160 13.07 11.76 25.61
N ARG A 161 12.95 13.06 25.74
CA ARG A 161 14.00 14.03 26.03
C ARG A 161 13.49 15.05 27.00
#